data_52fdfdad4c0629f047d5d1fa87d1cf7d
#
_entry.id   52fdfdad4c0629f047d5d1fa87d1cf7d
#
_cell.length_a   1.000
_cell.length_b   1.000
_cell.length_c   1.000
_cell.angle_alpha   90.00
_cell.angle_beta   90.00
_cell.angle_gamma   90.00
#
_symmetry.space_group_name_H-M   'P 1'
#
loop_
_entity.id
_entity.type
_entity.pdbx_description
1 polymer ?
#
loop_
_entity_poly.entity_id
_entity_poly.type
_entity_poly.pdbx_seq_one_letter_code
_entity_poly.pdbx_strand_id
1 'polypeptide(L)'
;FPPKGQDGSPMLLQSSETIKAYKVKSELTFYEDENCNVKFGQNPEIDKRFLLIRPDITFFNEMEEPILLIEFVVSHKIDDEKKLKLKRLGLNTVQIIIPKKPETEIEKALKSRSKVKWVYNESEANTKYIFISETTDNGVRSIDDNQREIFEESYKCRASQIKYLIRTVKRA
;
A
#
# COMPACT_ATOMS: atom_id res chain seq x y z
N PHE A 1 -5.10 -8.85 3.59
CA PHE A 1 -6.01 -9.44 2.57
C PHE A 1 -7.13 -8.44 2.34
N PRO A 2 -7.55 -8.19 1.08
CA PRO A 2 -8.74 -7.38 0.84
C PRO A 2 -9.94 -8.04 1.53
N PRO A 3 -10.88 -7.25 2.04
CA PRO A 3 -12.10 -7.79 2.62
C PRO A 3 -12.84 -8.58 1.56
N LYS A 4 -13.37 -9.70 1.97
CA LYS A 4 -14.20 -10.52 1.11
C LYS A 4 -15.64 -10.44 1.60
N GLY A 5 -16.58 -10.41 0.68
CA GLY A 5 -18.00 -10.63 0.97
C GLY A 5 -18.23 -12.04 1.53
N GLN A 6 -19.44 -12.30 2.01
CA GLN A 6 -19.82 -13.62 2.55
C GLN A 6 -19.63 -14.76 1.54
N ASP A 7 -19.71 -14.45 0.23
CA ASP A 7 -19.48 -15.37 -0.88
C ASP A 7 -18.02 -15.53 -1.28
N GLY A 8 -17.09 -14.90 -0.54
CA GLY A 8 -15.66 -14.89 -0.85
C GLY A 8 -15.26 -13.93 -1.98
N SER A 9 -16.21 -13.18 -2.55
CA SER A 9 -15.94 -12.16 -3.58
C SER A 9 -15.23 -10.94 -2.98
N PRO A 10 -14.41 -10.21 -3.74
CA PRO A 10 -13.82 -8.96 -3.28
C PRO A 10 -14.91 -7.93 -2.96
N MET A 11 -14.85 -7.33 -1.77
CA MET A 11 -15.71 -6.18 -1.45
C MET A 11 -15.19 -4.92 -2.15
N LEU A 12 -16.12 -4.18 -2.78
CA LEU A 12 -15.83 -2.85 -3.28
C LEU A 12 -15.91 -1.86 -2.11
N LEU A 13 -14.77 -1.31 -1.69
CA LEU A 13 -14.69 -0.32 -0.62
C LEU A 13 -15.04 1.09 -1.09
N GLN A 14 -14.70 1.38 -2.34
CA GLN A 14 -14.88 2.69 -2.95
C GLN A 14 -15.13 2.53 -4.45
N SER A 15 -16.02 3.33 -5.00
CA SER A 15 -16.20 3.42 -6.46
C SER A 15 -14.93 3.95 -7.13
N SER A 16 -14.77 3.64 -8.43
CA SER A 16 -13.63 4.17 -9.19
C SER A 16 -13.67 5.68 -9.22
N GLU A 17 -12.55 6.31 -8.90
CA GLU A 17 -12.36 7.75 -8.89
C GLU A 17 -11.28 8.16 -9.87
N THR A 18 -11.40 9.35 -10.43
CA THR A 18 -10.37 9.95 -11.28
C THR A 18 -9.55 10.94 -10.46
N ILE A 19 -8.29 10.61 -10.26
CA ILE A 19 -7.33 11.50 -9.57
C ILE A 19 -6.72 12.42 -10.62
N LYS A 20 -6.92 13.74 -10.44
CA LYS A 20 -6.29 14.78 -11.26
C LYS A 20 -5.09 15.34 -10.52
N ALA A 21 -3.92 15.29 -11.15
CA ALA A 21 -2.73 15.96 -10.63
C ALA A 21 -2.74 17.43 -11.08
N TYR A 22 -2.52 18.33 -10.14
CA TYR A 22 -2.21 19.74 -10.45
C TYR A 22 -0.77 19.88 -10.92
N LYS A 23 0.14 19.13 -10.28
CA LYS A 23 1.58 19.11 -10.59
C LYS A 23 2.10 17.68 -10.54
N VAL A 24 3.04 17.37 -11.41
CA VAL A 24 3.69 16.07 -11.49
C VAL A 24 5.19 16.24 -11.37
N LYS A 25 5.83 15.42 -10.55
CA LYS A 25 7.29 15.35 -10.46
C LYS A 25 7.76 13.91 -10.58
N SER A 26 8.88 13.70 -11.25
CA SER A 26 9.57 12.42 -11.36
C SER A 26 10.71 12.35 -10.34
N GLU A 27 10.95 11.14 -9.84
CA GLU A 27 12.11 10.79 -9.01
C GLU A 27 12.32 11.72 -7.79
N LEU A 28 11.22 12.15 -7.16
CA LEU A 28 11.27 12.97 -5.97
C LEU A 28 11.68 12.13 -4.77
N THR A 29 12.63 12.60 -3.98
CA THR A 29 13.12 11.87 -2.81
C THR A 29 12.30 12.22 -1.58
N PHE A 30 11.70 11.21 -0.93
CA PHE A 30 11.07 11.32 0.38
C PHE A 30 12.02 10.84 1.46
N TYR A 31 12.13 11.60 2.55
CA TYR A 31 13.02 11.31 3.66
C TYR A 31 12.44 11.80 4.98
N GLU A 32 12.98 11.31 6.10
CA GLU A 32 12.66 11.80 7.43
C GLU A 32 13.74 12.79 7.88
N ASP A 33 13.33 13.84 8.57
CA ASP A 33 14.27 14.69 9.30
C ASP A 33 14.60 14.10 10.67
N GLU A 34 15.46 14.77 11.44
CA GLU A 34 15.88 14.34 12.79
C GLU A 34 14.70 14.27 13.78
N ASN A 35 13.60 14.95 13.50
CA ASN A 35 12.38 14.94 14.30
C ASN A 35 11.34 13.92 13.79
N CYS A 36 11.74 13.00 12.89
CA CYS A 36 10.86 12.02 12.26
C CYS A 36 9.74 12.63 11.39
N ASN A 37 9.87 13.89 10.96
CA ASN A 37 8.94 14.48 10.02
C ASN A 37 9.30 14.08 8.60
N VAL A 38 8.29 13.66 7.83
CA VAL A 38 8.46 13.35 6.42
C VAL A 38 8.62 14.64 5.61
N LYS A 39 9.69 14.69 4.84
CA LYS A 39 9.98 15.76 3.89
C LYS A 39 10.26 15.19 2.50
N PHE A 40 10.22 16.04 1.51
CA PHE A 40 10.56 15.65 0.14
C PHE A 40 11.34 16.76 -0.58
N GLY A 41 12.17 16.36 -1.51
CA GLY A 41 13.00 17.26 -2.28
C GLY A 41 13.61 16.62 -3.52
N GLN A 42 14.10 17.48 -4.43
CA GLN A 42 14.82 17.01 -5.60
C GLN A 42 16.28 16.80 -5.20
N ASN A 43 16.74 15.53 -5.18
CA ASN A 43 18.11 15.15 -4.82
C ASN A 43 18.65 15.85 -3.54
N PRO A 44 17.94 15.76 -2.40
CA PRO A 44 18.42 16.39 -1.17
C PRO A 44 19.71 15.71 -0.69
N GLU A 45 20.63 16.49 -0.13
CA GLU A 45 21.80 15.97 0.58
C GLU A 45 21.35 15.41 1.94
N ILE A 46 21.12 14.11 2.01
CA ILE A 46 20.66 13.41 3.21
C ILE A 46 21.49 12.16 3.45
N ASP A 47 21.64 11.79 4.72
CA ASP A 47 22.18 10.48 5.09
C ASP A 47 21.20 9.38 4.62
N LYS A 48 21.74 8.31 4.04
CA LYS A 48 20.94 7.17 3.53
C LYS A 48 20.01 6.53 4.58
N ARG A 49 20.37 6.64 5.85
CA ARG A 49 19.52 6.12 6.96
C ARG A 49 18.17 6.84 7.08
N PHE A 50 18.10 8.10 6.64
CA PHE A 50 16.87 8.89 6.66
C PHE A 50 16.06 8.79 5.35
N LEU A 51 16.62 8.16 4.33
CA LEU A 51 15.95 7.95 3.06
C LEU A 51 14.77 6.98 3.24
N LEU A 52 13.56 7.45 2.96
CA LEU A 52 12.39 6.61 2.91
C LEU A 52 12.25 5.96 1.54
N ILE A 53 11.99 6.77 0.50
CA ILE A 53 11.71 6.26 -0.84
C ILE A 53 11.95 7.34 -1.90
N ARG A 54 12.18 6.87 -3.13
CA ARG A 54 12.20 7.69 -4.34
C ARG A 54 11.27 7.07 -5.36
N PRO A 55 9.98 7.48 -5.39
CA PRO A 55 9.02 6.99 -6.37
C PRO A 55 9.34 7.51 -7.78
N ASP A 56 8.95 6.74 -8.80
CA ASP A 56 9.17 7.14 -10.19
C ASP A 56 8.38 8.42 -10.52
N ILE A 57 7.12 8.50 -10.05
CA ILE A 57 6.27 9.69 -10.25
C ILE A 57 5.53 10.03 -8.95
N THR A 58 5.41 11.32 -8.69
CA THR A 58 4.60 11.89 -7.60
C THR A 58 3.59 12.88 -8.16
N PHE A 59 2.32 12.70 -7.83
CA PHE A 59 1.23 13.63 -8.13
C PHE A 59 0.96 14.55 -6.94
N PHE A 60 0.72 15.81 -7.23
CA PHE A 60 0.43 16.85 -6.25
C PHE A 60 -0.95 17.46 -6.48
N ASN A 61 -1.59 17.87 -5.40
CA ASN A 61 -2.79 18.72 -5.44
C ASN A 61 -2.43 20.20 -5.65
N GLU A 62 -3.45 21.07 -5.63
CA GLU A 62 -3.29 22.51 -5.78
C GLU A 62 -2.53 23.18 -4.62
N MET A 63 -2.52 22.55 -3.44
CA MET A 63 -1.79 23.01 -2.24
C MET A 63 -0.32 22.52 -2.24
N GLU A 64 0.14 21.94 -3.34
CA GLU A 64 1.47 21.32 -3.45
C GLU A 64 1.71 20.14 -2.48
N GLU A 65 0.66 19.48 -2.03
CA GLU A 65 0.76 18.29 -1.21
C GLU A 65 0.78 17.03 -2.10
N PRO A 66 1.63 16.04 -1.80
CA PRO A 66 1.66 14.79 -2.55
C PRO A 66 0.41 13.95 -2.26
N ILE A 67 -0.31 13.55 -3.31
CA ILE A 67 -1.57 12.80 -3.21
C ILE A 67 -1.49 11.37 -3.72
N LEU A 68 -0.56 11.08 -4.63
CA LEU A 68 -0.38 9.75 -5.20
C LEU A 68 1.06 9.53 -5.62
N LEU A 69 1.58 8.38 -5.27
CA LEU A 69 2.87 7.88 -5.74
C LEU A 69 2.66 6.77 -6.78
N ILE A 70 3.45 6.79 -7.83
CA ILE A 70 3.40 5.79 -8.89
C ILE A 70 4.78 5.14 -9.03
N GLU A 71 4.80 3.82 -9.03
CA GLU A 71 5.96 2.98 -9.24
C GLU A 71 5.80 2.15 -10.52
N PHE A 72 6.77 2.18 -11.39
CA PHE A 72 6.80 1.38 -12.60
C PHE A 72 7.56 0.07 -12.37
N VAL A 73 6.91 -1.04 -12.67
CA VAL A 73 7.48 -2.37 -12.48
C VAL A 73 7.60 -3.08 -13.82
N VAL A 74 8.83 -3.31 -14.26
CA VAL A 74 9.10 -3.98 -15.54
C VAL A 74 9.30 -5.49 -15.36
N SER A 75 10.11 -5.90 -14.39
CA SER A 75 10.48 -7.31 -14.19
C SER A 75 10.49 -7.77 -12.74
N HIS A 76 10.75 -6.88 -11.82
CA HIS A 76 10.86 -7.21 -10.40
C HIS A 76 9.68 -6.60 -9.65
N LYS A 77 9.07 -7.39 -8.77
CA LYS A 77 8.07 -6.87 -7.84
C LYS A 77 8.77 -5.92 -6.85
N ILE A 78 8.01 -4.93 -6.38
CA ILE A 78 8.45 -4.08 -5.26
C ILE A 78 8.77 -5.01 -4.09
N ASP A 79 9.97 -4.88 -3.53
CA ASP A 79 10.41 -5.68 -2.38
C ASP A 79 9.64 -5.30 -1.10
N ASP A 80 9.76 -6.14 -0.10
CA ASP A 80 8.98 -5.96 1.14
C ASP A 80 9.50 -4.80 1.98
N GLU A 81 10.79 -4.46 1.89
CA GLU A 81 11.36 -3.28 2.54
C GLU A 81 10.77 -1.98 1.95
N LYS A 82 10.74 -1.88 0.62
CA LYS A 82 10.13 -0.74 -0.06
C LYS A 82 8.64 -0.62 0.25
N LYS A 83 7.91 -1.73 0.31
CA LYS A 83 6.49 -1.72 0.73
C LYS A 83 6.31 -1.22 2.16
N LEU A 84 7.19 -1.61 3.09
CA LEU A 84 7.14 -1.13 4.47
C LEU A 84 7.37 0.38 4.54
N LYS A 85 8.34 0.90 3.80
CA LYS A 85 8.62 2.34 3.71
C LYS A 85 7.44 3.11 3.13
N LEU A 86 6.79 2.58 2.09
CA LEU A 86 5.59 3.16 1.49
C LEU A 86 4.41 3.20 2.47
N LYS A 87 4.20 2.11 3.22
CA LYS A 87 3.18 2.07 4.27
C LYS A 87 3.45 3.06 5.40
N ARG A 88 4.72 3.21 5.79
CA ARG A 88 5.13 4.18 6.81
C ARG A 88 4.91 5.62 6.34
N LEU A 89 5.17 5.88 5.07
CA LEU A 89 4.92 7.18 4.45
C LEU A 89 3.43 7.57 4.47
N GLY A 90 2.53 6.58 4.40
CA GLY A 90 1.09 6.79 4.50
C GLY A 90 0.45 7.45 3.27
N LEU A 91 1.18 7.55 2.16
CA LEU A 91 0.67 8.14 0.91
C LEU A 91 0.13 7.06 -0.03
N ASN A 92 -1.00 7.34 -0.64
CA ASN A 92 -1.58 6.49 -1.66
C ASN A 92 -0.54 6.12 -2.72
N THR A 93 -0.31 4.83 -2.94
CA THR A 93 0.73 4.35 -3.83
C THR A 93 0.23 3.24 -4.72
N VAL A 94 0.44 3.38 -6.02
CA VAL A 94 0.14 2.36 -7.01
C VAL A 94 1.40 1.89 -7.73
N GLN A 95 1.44 0.61 -8.08
CA GLN A 95 2.42 0.08 -9.02
C GLN A 95 1.75 -0.17 -10.37
N ILE A 96 2.43 0.18 -11.43
CA ILE A 96 1.99 -0.07 -12.82
C ILE A 96 2.96 -1.07 -13.43
N ILE A 97 2.43 -2.20 -13.89
CA ILE A 97 3.23 -3.24 -14.52
C ILE A 97 3.43 -2.88 -16.00
N ILE A 98 4.67 -2.57 -16.36
CA ILE A 98 5.05 -2.22 -17.73
C ILE A 98 5.65 -3.45 -18.42
N PRO A 99 5.14 -3.86 -19.60
CA PRO A 99 5.72 -4.96 -20.36
C PRO A 99 7.08 -4.56 -20.96
N LYS A 100 8.00 -5.52 -21.08
CA LYS A 100 9.26 -5.39 -21.85
C LYS A 100 8.94 -5.44 -23.36
N LYS A 101 8.29 -4.42 -23.89
CA LYS A 101 7.77 -4.39 -25.26
C LYS A 101 7.90 -2.99 -25.85
N PRO A 102 7.65 -2.82 -27.17
CA PRO A 102 7.67 -1.51 -27.83
C PRO A 102 6.73 -0.49 -27.16
N GLU A 103 7.01 0.79 -27.38
CA GLU A 103 6.32 1.94 -26.79
C GLU A 103 4.79 1.87 -26.90
N THR A 104 4.29 1.43 -28.05
CA THR A 104 2.84 1.26 -28.31
C THR A 104 2.16 0.28 -27.32
N GLU A 105 2.86 -0.76 -26.90
CA GLU A 105 2.37 -1.72 -25.91
C GLU A 105 2.46 -1.15 -24.48
N ILE A 106 3.45 -0.28 -24.23
CA ILE A 106 3.58 0.46 -22.95
C ILE A 106 2.40 1.42 -22.80
N GLU A 107 2.07 2.19 -23.82
CA GLU A 107 0.89 3.07 -23.81
C GLU A 107 -0.41 2.32 -23.53
N LYS A 108 -0.61 1.16 -24.16
CA LYS A 108 -1.76 0.30 -23.88
C LYS A 108 -1.78 -0.18 -22.43
N ALA A 109 -0.62 -0.53 -21.88
CA ALA A 109 -0.51 -0.98 -20.48
C ALA A 109 -0.85 0.16 -19.51
N LEU A 110 -0.40 1.39 -19.77
CA LEU A 110 -0.72 2.56 -18.96
C LEU A 110 -2.22 2.91 -18.99
N LYS A 111 -2.90 2.67 -20.12
CA LYS A 111 -4.35 2.87 -20.26
C LYS A 111 -5.17 1.72 -19.63
N SER A 112 -4.53 0.60 -19.30
CA SER A 112 -5.21 -0.60 -18.80
C SER A 112 -5.29 -0.63 -17.29
N ARG A 113 -6.50 -0.63 -16.72
CA ARG A 113 -6.73 -0.77 -15.27
C ARG A 113 -6.20 -2.11 -14.71
N SER A 114 -6.13 -3.16 -15.53
CA SER A 114 -5.66 -4.49 -15.10
C SER A 114 -4.17 -4.55 -14.77
N LYS A 115 -3.40 -3.56 -15.19
CA LYS A 115 -1.96 -3.46 -14.93
C LYS A 115 -1.62 -2.60 -13.72
N VAL A 116 -2.60 -1.93 -13.13
CA VAL A 116 -2.45 -1.09 -11.95
C VAL A 116 -2.79 -1.89 -10.71
N LYS A 117 -1.91 -1.87 -9.71
CA LYS A 117 -2.12 -2.51 -8.41
C LYS A 117 -1.80 -1.54 -7.29
N TRP A 118 -2.66 -1.50 -6.28
CA TRP A 118 -2.38 -0.78 -5.06
C TRP A 118 -1.22 -1.43 -4.29
N VAL A 119 -0.28 -0.61 -3.84
CA VAL A 119 0.77 -0.97 -2.88
C VAL A 119 0.37 -0.51 -1.50
N TYR A 120 -0.17 0.69 -1.41
CA TYR A 120 -0.79 1.27 -0.23
C TYR A 120 -2.01 2.09 -0.65
N ASN A 121 -3.10 1.93 0.06
CA ASN A 121 -4.31 2.73 -0.09
C ASN A 121 -4.76 3.16 1.30
N GLU A 122 -4.84 4.46 1.52
CA GLU A 122 -5.18 5.05 2.82
C GLU A 122 -6.61 4.68 3.25
N SER A 123 -7.55 4.71 2.33
CA SER A 123 -8.94 4.32 2.61
C SER A 123 -9.03 2.86 3.06
N GLU A 124 -8.29 1.95 2.41
CA GLU A 124 -8.20 0.55 2.82
C GLU A 124 -7.54 0.40 4.20
N ALA A 125 -6.44 1.13 4.44
CA ALA A 125 -5.70 1.06 5.70
C ALA A 125 -6.54 1.57 6.89
N ASN A 126 -7.38 2.58 6.66
CA ASN A 126 -8.24 3.19 7.68
C ASN A 126 -9.61 2.50 7.81
N THR A 127 -9.96 1.58 6.91
CA THR A 127 -11.24 0.87 6.96
C THR A 127 -11.25 -0.11 8.13
N LYS A 128 -12.17 0.11 9.05
CA LYS A 128 -12.47 -0.83 10.13
C LYS A 128 -13.52 -1.81 9.62
N TYR A 129 -13.14 -3.06 9.44
CA TYR A 129 -14.08 -4.11 9.07
C TYR A 129 -14.89 -4.50 10.30
N ILE A 130 -16.19 -4.27 10.25
CA ILE A 130 -17.13 -4.81 11.23
C ILE A 130 -17.70 -6.06 10.60
N PHE A 131 -17.38 -7.22 11.16
CA PHE A 131 -18.04 -8.45 10.79
C PHE A 131 -19.49 -8.36 11.28
N ILE A 132 -20.42 -8.21 10.36
CA ILE A 132 -21.84 -8.33 10.67
C ILE A 132 -22.12 -9.83 10.80
N SER A 133 -22.15 -10.34 12.03
CA SER A 133 -22.69 -11.66 12.27
C SER A 133 -24.21 -11.57 12.07
N GLU A 134 -24.76 -12.34 11.15
CA GLU A 134 -26.20 -12.54 11.12
C GLU A 134 -26.65 -13.12 12.47
N THR A 135 -27.44 -12.37 13.20
CA THR A 135 -28.09 -12.87 14.40
C THR A 135 -29.13 -13.88 13.97
N THR A 136 -28.99 -15.11 14.38
CA THR A 136 -30.10 -16.07 14.39
C THR A 136 -30.99 -15.75 15.57
N ASP A 137 -32.26 -16.22 15.57
CA ASP A 137 -33.29 -15.95 16.58
C ASP A 137 -32.88 -16.18 18.06
N ASN A 138 -31.72 -16.75 18.32
CA ASN A 138 -31.17 -17.09 19.63
C ASN A 138 -29.90 -16.34 20.01
N GLY A 139 -29.60 -15.20 19.40
CA GLY A 139 -28.41 -14.38 19.73
C GLY A 139 -27.18 -14.70 18.88
N VAL A 140 -26.05 -14.26 19.32
CA VAL A 140 -24.77 -14.25 18.59
C VAL A 140 -24.43 -15.62 18.00
N ARG A 141 -24.33 -15.73 16.70
CA ARG A 141 -23.74 -16.92 16.04
C ARG A 141 -22.33 -17.15 16.59
N SER A 142 -22.03 -18.41 16.89
CA SER A 142 -20.65 -18.81 17.08
C SER A 142 -19.84 -18.43 15.82
N ILE A 143 -18.66 -17.88 16.01
CA ILE A 143 -17.71 -17.62 14.94
C ILE A 143 -17.58 -18.92 14.15
N ASP A 144 -17.92 -18.89 12.87
CA ASP A 144 -17.75 -19.99 11.93
C ASP A 144 -16.28 -20.46 11.97
N ASP A 145 -16.06 -21.76 11.86
CA ASP A 145 -14.72 -22.37 11.93
C ASP A 145 -13.77 -21.75 10.89
N ASN A 146 -14.27 -21.36 9.71
CA ASN A 146 -13.52 -20.69 8.67
C ASN A 146 -13.08 -19.27 9.11
N GLN A 147 -13.93 -18.53 9.79
CA GLN A 147 -13.60 -17.21 10.36
C GLN A 147 -12.60 -17.34 11.50
N ARG A 148 -12.71 -18.40 12.31
CA ARG A 148 -11.74 -18.72 13.35
C ARG A 148 -10.38 -19.06 12.76
N GLU A 149 -10.31 -19.87 11.71
CA GLU A 149 -9.08 -20.24 11.02
C GLU A 149 -8.38 -19.02 10.41
N ILE A 150 -9.12 -18.14 9.73
CA ILE A 150 -8.61 -16.87 9.19
C ILE A 150 -8.05 -15.97 10.31
N PHE A 151 -8.76 -15.89 11.43
CA PHE A 151 -8.32 -15.10 12.58
C PHE A 151 -7.05 -15.68 13.20
N GLU A 152 -6.99 -17.01 13.39
CA GLU A 152 -5.84 -17.70 13.94
C GLU A 152 -4.61 -17.61 13.03
N GLU A 153 -4.78 -17.72 11.71
CA GLU A 153 -3.69 -17.50 10.75
C GLU A 153 -3.17 -16.06 10.78
N SER A 154 -4.07 -15.09 10.84
CA SER A 154 -3.74 -13.67 11.00
C SER A 154 -2.95 -13.44 12.30
N TYR A 155 -3.37 -14.05 13.40
CA TYR A 155 -2.69 -13.96 14.69
C TYR A 155 -1.30 -14.62 14.66
N LYS A 156 -1.18 -15.81 14.08
CA LYS A 156 0.11 -16.52 13.89
C LYS A 156 1.09 -15.69 13.05
N CYS A 157 0.61 -15.06 11.99
CA CYS A 157 1.42 -14.19 11.15
C CYS A 157 1.96 -12.98 11.94
N ARG A 158 1.11 -12.30 12.72
CA ARG A 158 1.53 -11.18 13.58
C ARG A 158 2.51 -11.61 14.67
N ALA A 159 2.25 -12.74 15.32
CA ALA A 159 3.14 -13.28 16.34
C ALA A 159 4.52 -13.65 15.78
N SER A 160 4.57 -14.15 14.53
CA SER A 160 5.82 -14.44 13.84
C SER A 160 6.60 -13.17 13.50
N GLN A 161 5.93 -12.12 13.06
CA GLN A 161 6.54 -10.81 12.80
C GLN A 161 7.10 -10.18 14.07
N ILE A 162 6.36 -10.22 15.17
CA ILE A 162 6.82 -9.72 16.49
C ILE A 162 8.04 -10.52 16.96
N LYS A 163 8.03 -11.85 16.86
CA LYS A 163 9.19 -12.70 17.21
C LYS A 163 10.41 -12.37 16.36
N TYR A 164 10.23 -12.10 15.08
CA TYR A 164 11.31 -11.69 14.18
C TYR A 164 11.91 -10.35 14.63
N LEU A 165 11.07 -9.33 14.88
CA LEU A 165 11.50 -8.02 15.36
C LEU A 165 12.26 -8.12 16.67
N ILE A 166 11.75 -8.89 17.64
CA ILE A 166 12.43 -9.12 18.93
C ILE A 166 13.81 -9.75 18.73
N ARG A 167 13.95 -10.73 17.83
CA ARG A 167 15.25 -11.34 17.50
C ARG A 167 16.23 -10.37 16.87
N THR A 168 15.74 -9.49 15.99
CA THR A 168 16.56 -8.48 15.33
C THR A 168 17.08 -7.46 16.33
N VAL A 169 16.22 -6.95 17.21
CA VAL A 169 16.62 -6.01 18.28
C VAL A 169 17.60 -6.63 19.29
N LYS A 170 17.46 -7.92 19.59
CA LYS A 170 18.40 -8.61 20.52
C LYS A 170 19.76 -8.91 19.91
N ARG A 171 19.93 -8.79 18.59
CA ARG A 171 21.20 -9.01 17.88
C ARG A 171 21.93 -7.71 17.53
N ALA A 172 21.27 -6.56 17.69
CA ALA A 172 21.85 -5.23 17.58
C ALA A 172 22.40 -4.77 18.93
#